data_1fe217fef2eac3df30f094f2a240fd5f
#
_entry.id   1fe217fef2eac3df30f094f2a240fd5f
#
_cell.length_a   1.000
_cell.length_b   1.000
_cell.length_c   1.000
_cell.angle_alpha   90.00
_cell.angle_beta   90.00
_cell.angle_gamma   90.00
#
_symmetry.space_group_name_H-M   'P 1'
#
loop_
_entity.id
_entity.type
_entity.pdbx_description
1 polymer ?
#
loop_
_entity_poly.entity_id
_entity_poly.type
_entity_poly.pdbx_seq_one_letter_code
_entity_poly.pdbx_strand_id
1 'polypeptide(L)'
;MRRFAARVSPYALTTGGLVLFLAIIVFGNSLGHFHTDIKPEVYLAPWTMVERYLSSWTSSPYLGSANFNVGLVPVLLLLSALRGLGLSPEWTFKVFHFALWLVAAWGANRLVRAATVRATKWVGLFAGVFYLANPYTIAAGNTLAIALPMALLPWMLLAYLRGLQQPRSWAWPAAFGLAFFAMSGMNVAVVPIYQLLMAIPVVLVLRRAWSLRWSAVASVVAKCGAFVLGLSLYWLVPSFAAQG
;
A
#
# COMPACT_ATOMS: atom_id res chain seq x y z
N MET A 1 -25.69 4.00 -43.23
CA MET A 1 -25.14 3.41 -41.99
C MET A 1 -23.75 4.04 -41.71
N ARG A 2 -23.69 5.09 -40.89
CA ARG A 2 -22.43 5.69 -40.43
C ARG A 2 -21.87 4.81 -39.31
N ARG A 3 -20.78 4.08 -39.57
CA ARG A 3 -20.05 3.33 -38.53
C ARG A 3 -19.44 4.36 -37.56
N PHE A 4 -19.96 4.41 -36.34
CA PHE A 4 -19.32 5.05 -35.21
C PHE A 4 -18.03 4.27 -34.89
N ALA A 5 -16.93 4.55 -35.58
CA ALA A 5 -15.62 4.15 -35.11
C ALA A 5 -15.35 4.99 -33.84
N ALA A 6 -15.57 4.41 -32.67
CA ALA A 6 -15.20 5.03 -31.40
C ALA A 6 -13.69 5.28 -31.41
N ARG A 7 -13.28 6.53 -31.63
CA ARG A 7 -11.85 6.92 -31.58
C ARG A 7 -11.37 6.73 -30.16
N VAL A 8 -10.52 5.74 -29.94
CA VAL A 8 -9.86 5.53 -28.64
C VAL A 8 -9.10 6.81 -28.29
N SER A 9 -9.31 7.33 -27.08
CA SER A 9 -8.67 8.59 -26.67
C SER A 9 -7.15 8.41 -26.56
N PRO A 10 -6.34 9.42 -26.95
CA PRO A 10 -4.88 9.35 -26.79
C PRO A 10 -4.44 9.01 -25.37
N TYR A 11 -5.18 9.50 -24.38
CA TYR A 11 -4.94 9.16 -22.96
C TYR A 11 -5.12 7.66 -22.67
N ALA A 12 -6.17 7.03 -23.20
CA ALA A 12 -6.40 5.61 -23.02
C ALA A 12 -5.32 4.76 -23.71
N LEU A 13 -4.90 5.15 -24.91
CA LEU A 13 -3.79 4.49 -25.63
C LEU A 13 -2.47 4.57 -24.84
N THR A 14 -2.12 5.77 -24.36
CA THR A 14 -0.89 5.96 -23.58
C THR A 14 -0.94 5.17 -22.26
N THR A 15 -2.08 5.22 -21.56
CA THR A 15 -2.24 4.46 -20.31
C THR A 15 -2.16 2.96 -20.57
N GLY A 16 -2.81 2.46 -21.60
CA GLY A 16 -2.73 1.06 -22.02
C GLY A 16 -1.33 0.62 -22.39
N GLY A 17 -0.60 1.46 -23.16
CA GLY A 17 0.80 1.22 -23.51
C GLY A 17 1.72 1.16 -22.29
N LEU A 18 1.53 2.05 -21.31
CA LEU A 18 2.31 2.04 -20.08
C LEU A 18 2.01 0.80 -19.21
N VAL A 19 0.74 0.39 -19.11
CA VAL A 19 0.35 -0.84 -18.42
C VAL A 19 0.95 -2.07 -19.10
N LEU A 20 0.91 -2.13 -20.44
CA LEU A 20 1.54 -3.20 -21.21
C LEU A 20 3.06 -3.23 -21.02
N PHE A 21 3.72 -2.08 -21.07
CA PHE A 21 5.15 -1.96 -20.81
C PHE A 21 5.51 -2.47 -19.40
N LEU A 22 4.74 -2.09 -18.39
CA LEU A 22 4.92 -2.58 -17.03
C LEU A 22 4.70 -4.11 -16.96
N ALA A 23 3.69 -4.62 -17.65
CA ALA A 23 3.45 -6.05 -17.74
C ALA A 23 4.65 -6.79 -18.37
N ILE A 24 5.21 -6.26 -19.45
CA ILE A 24 6.41 -6.83 -20.10
C ILE A 24 7.59 -6.88 -19.12
N ILE A 25 7.81 -5.83 -18.34
CA ILE A 25 8.90 -5.78 -17.33
C ILE A 25 8.67 -6.86 -16.25
N VAL A 26 7.46 -6.96 -15.70
CA VAL A 26 7.17 -7.86 -14.59
C VAL A 26 7.12 -9.33 -15.05
N PHE A 27 6.48 -9.60 -16.18
CA PHE A 27 6.25 -10.96 -16.67
C PHE A 27 7.33 -11.47 -17.62
N GLY A 28 8.12 -10.56 -18.23
CA GLY A 28 9.17 -10.92 -19.18
C GLY A 28 10.45 -11.48 -18.56
N ASN A 29 10.60 -11.40 -17.22
CA ASN A 29 11.71 -12.02 -16.52
C ASN A 29 11.62 -13.54 -16.57
N SER A 30 12.78 -14.21 -16.61
CA SER A 30 12.86 -15.68 -16.64
C SER A 30 12.13 -16.32 -15.47
N LEU A 31 11.53 -17.48 -15.73
CA LEU A 31 10.86 -18.30 -14.72
C LEU A 31 11.91 -18.92 -13.77
N GLY A 32 11.51 -19.19 -12.53
CA GLY A 32 12.33 -19.88 -11.55
C GLY A 32 13.20 -18.99 -10.66
N HIS A 33 13.14 -17.66 -10.80
CA HIS A 33 13.92 -16.74 -9.99
C HIS A 33 13.03 -15.93 -9.04
N PHE A 34 13.30 -16.04 -7.74
CA PHE A 34 12.82 -15.13 -6.73
C PHE A 34 13.91 -14.11 -6.36
N HIS A 35 13.52 -12.91 -5.98
CA HIS A 35 14.45 -11.94 -5.44
C HIS A 35 15.06 -12.45 -4.13
N THR A 36 16.34 -12.13 -3.87
CA THR A 36 17.10 -12.66 -2.73
C THR A 36 16.58 -12.22 -1.36
N ASP A 37 15.88 -11.09 -1.29
CA ASP A 37 15.37 -10.52 -0.03
C ASP A 37 13.84 -10.60 0.06
N ILE A 38 13.29 -11.76 -0.27
CA ILE A 38 11.89 -12.07 -0.04
C ILE A 38 11.77 -13.26 0.91
N LYS A 39 10.66 -13.31 1.64
CA LYS A 39 10.28 -14.51 2.40
C LYS A 39 9.58 -15.47 1.41
N PRO A 40 10.28 -16.42 0.77
CA PRO A 40 9.71 -17.23 -0.30
C PRO A 40 8.54 -18.09 0.20
N GLU A 41 8.53 -18.45 1.47
CA GLU A 41 7.45 -19.20 2.12
C GLU A 41 6.08 -18.51 1.99
N VAL A 42 6.06 -17.19 1.90
CA VAL A 42 4.83 -16.39 1.71
C VAL A 42 4.15 -16.73 0.37
N TYR A 43 4.92 -17.08 -0.64
CA TYR A 43 4.41 -17.45 -1.97
C TYR A 43 4.33 -18.96 -2.16
N LEU A 44 5.22 -19.72 -1.52
CA LEU A 44 5.26 -21.18 -1.62
C LEU A 44 4.08 -21.82 -0.90
N ALA A 45 3.82 -21.40 0.34
CA ALA A 45 2.80 -21.97 1.22
C ALA A 45 2.04 -20.88 2.00
N PRO A 46 1.34 -19.95 1.31
CA PRO A 46 0.71 -18.81 1.99
C PRO A 46 -0.34 -19.25 3.03
N TRP A 47 -1.08 -20.33 2.79
CA TRP A 47 -2.06 -20.84 3.75
C TRP A 47 -1.41 -21.32 5.05
N THR A 48 -0.31 -22.05 4.98
CA THR A 48 0.46 -22.46 6.17
C THR A 48 0.96 -21.24 6.96
N MET A 49 1.31 -20.15 6.25
CA MET A 49 1.67 -18.89 6.90
C MET A 49 0.45 -18.22 7.55
N VAL A 50 -0.75 -18.30 6.96
CA VAL A 50 -1.99 -17.83 7.60
C VAL A 50 -2.19 -18.53 8.93
N GLU A 51 -2.13 -19.87 8.95
CA GLU A 51 -2.31 -20.66 10.18
C GLU A 51 -1.28 -20.25 11.25
N ARG A 52 -0.03 -20.05 10.85
CA ARG A 52 1.04 -19.63 11.77
C ARG A 52 0.86 -18.20 12.29
N TYR A 53 0.32 -17.30 11.49
CA TYR A 53 0.22 -15.86 11.82
C TYR A 53 -1.14 -15.45 12.39
N LEU A 54 -2.12 -16.32 12.47
CA LEU A 54 -3.40 -16.02 13.11
C LEU A 54 -3.30 -15.77 14.63
N SER A 55 -2.24 -16.30 15.28
CA SER A 55 -2.01 -16.04 16.69
C SER A 55 -1.15 -14.78 16.89
N SER A 56 -1.51 -13.94 17.85
CA SER A 56 -0.70 -12.78 18.27
C SER A 56 0.55 -13.18 19.05
N TRP A 57 0.67 -14.45 19.45
CA TRP A 57 1.82 -15.01 20.11
C TRP A 57 2.39 -16.20 19.35
N THR A 58 3.71 -16.29 19.24
CA THR A 58 4.41 -17.44 18.67
C THR A 58 5.33 -18.07 19.71
N SER A 59 5.30 -19.38 19.84
CA SER A 59 6.18 -20.14 20.74
C SER A 59 7.56 -20.43 20.14
N SER A 60 7.80 -20.10 18.88
CA SER A 60 9.05 -20.36 18.16
C SER A 60 9.54 -19.09 17.45
N PRO A 61 10.86 -18.81 17.46
CA PRO A 61 11.92 -19.41 18.27
C PRO A 61 11.91 -18.84 19.69
N TYR A 62 12.71 -19.28 20.62
CA TYR A 62 12.99 -18.63 21.93
C TYR A 62 11.85 -18.61 22.96
N LEU A 63 11.22 -19.67 23.32
CA LEU A 63 10.24 -19.74 24.43
C LEU A 63 8.97 -18.86 24.24
N GLY A 64 8.89 -18.14 23.13
CA GLY A 64 7.74 -17.34 22.76
C GLY A 64 8.05 -15.85 22.61
N SER A 65 7.32 -15.23 21.69
CA SER A 65 7.39 -13.79 21.40
C SER A 65 6.08 -13.28 20.80
N ALA A 66 5.89 -11.96 20.85
CA ALA A 66 4.80 -11.32 20.13
C ALA A 66 4.91 -11.59 18.61
N ASN A 67 3.82 -12.02 18.03
CA ASN A 67 3.75 -12.29 16.60
C ASN A 67 3.37 -11.01 15.83
N PHE A 68 4.35 -10.28 15.37
CA PHE A 68 4.12 -9.04 14.61
C PHE A 68 3.58 -9.26 13.20
N ASN A 69 3.59 -10.50 12.70
CA ASN A 69 3.18 -10.80 11.33
C ASN A 69 1.65 -10.98 11.18
N VAL A 70 0.86 -10.86 12.25
CA VAL A 70 -0.62 -10.94 12.18
C VAL A 70 -1.18 -9.95 11.14
N GLY A 71 -0.61 -8.76 11.02
CA GLY A 71 -1.01 -7.77 10.02
C GLY A 71 -0.82 -8.21 8.56
N LEU A 72 -0.02 -9.27 8.31
CA LEU A 72 0.16 -9.83 6.98
C LEU A 72 -0.97 -10.79 6.57
N VAL A 73 -1.77 -11.27 7.52
CA VAL A 73 -2.83 -12.27 7.26
C VAL A 73 -3.76 -11.88 6.10
N PRO A 74 -4.25 -10.64 5.95
CA PRO A 74 -5.08 -10.26 4.80
C PRO A 74 -4.38 -10.45 3.45
N VAL A 75 -3.07 -10.15 3.39
CA VAL A 75 -2.26 -10.35 2.18
C VAL A 75 -2.06 -11.84 1.91
N LEU A 76 -1.77 -12.62 2.95
CA LEU A 76 -1.61 -14.08 2.84
C LEU A 76 -2.90 -14.76 2.38
N LEU A 77 -4.07 -14.31 2.83
CA LEU A 77 -5.36 -14.80 2.35
C LEU A 77 -5.53 -14.53 0.84
N LEU A 78 -5.16 -13.34 0.38
CA LEU A 78 -5.18 -13.01 -1.05
C LEU A 78 -4.21 -13.91 -1.84
N LEU A 79 -2.99 -14.10 -1.36
CA LEU A 79 -2.01 -14.97 -2.00
C LEU A 79 -2.50 -16.44 -2.00
N SER A 80 -3.12 -16.89 -0.90
CA SER A 80 -3.74 -18.22 -0.81
C SER A 80 -4.86 -18.40 -1.83
N ALA A 81 -5.69 -17.37 -2.03
CA ALA A 81 -6.73 -17.39 -3.05
C ALA A 81 -6.14 -17.49 -4.46
N LEU A 82 -5.08 -16.74 -4.78
CA LEU A 82 -4.38 -16.85 -6.06
C LEU A 82 -3.78 -18.25 -6.26
N ARG A 83 -3.19 -18.85 -5.23
CA ARG A 83 -2.70 -20.23 -5.25
C ARG A 83 -3.85 -21.22 -5.46
N GLY A 84 -4.99 -21.01 -4.80
CA GLY A 84 -6.21 -21.81 -4.95
C GLY A 84 -6.80 -21.77 -6.36
N LEU A 85 -6.57 -20.69 -7.11
CA LEU A 85 -6.91 -20.58 -8.53
C LEU A 85 -5.92 -21.33 -9.46
N GLY A 86 -4.93 -22.02 -8.89
CA GLY A 86 -3.99 -22.84 -9.65
C GLY A 86 -2.73 -22.09 -10.11
N LEU A 87 -2.51 -20.83 -9.71
CA LEU A 87 -1.28 -20.14 -10.05
C LEU A 87 -0.09 -20.81 -9.35
N SER A 88 1.04 -20.97 -10.04
CA SER A 88 2.29 -21.38 -9.40
C SER A 88 2.78 -20.31 -8.41
N PRO A 89 3.69 -20.63 -7.47
CA PRO A 89 4.25 -19.64 -6.55
C PRO A 89 4.80 -18.41 -7.26
N GLU A 90 5.48 -18.64 -8.35
CA GLU A 90 6.10 -17.60 -9.18
C GLU A 90 5.06 -16.71 -9.86
N TRP A 91 4.04 -17.33 -10.50
CA TRP A 91 2.95 -16.55 -11.09
C TRP A 91 2.18 -15.77 -10.03
N THR A 92 2.00 -16.34 -8.83
CA THR A 92 1.41 -15.64 -7.68
C THR A 92 2.24 -14.41 -7.32
N PHE A 93 3.57 -14.55 -7.24
CA PHE A 93 4.49 -13.42 -7.00
C PHE A 93 4.35 -12.36 -8.09
N LYS A 94 4.47 -12.72 -9.38
CA LYS A 94 4.43 -11.80 -10.51
C LYS A 94 3.08 -11.04 -10.58
N VAL A 95 1.97 -11.76 -10.51
CA VAL A 95 0.62 -11.17 -10.57
C VAL A 95 0.40 -10.22 -9.40
N PHE A 96 0.80 -10.63 -8.19
CA PHE A 96 0.63 -9.81 -7.01
C PHE A 96 1.48 -8.53 -7.06
N HIS A 97 2.76 -8.61 -7.45
CA HIS A 97 3.64 -7.45 -7.59
C HIS A 97 3.18 -6.52 -8.70
N PHE A 98 2.75 -7.06 -9.84
CA PHE A 98 2.15 -6.25 -10.90
C PHE A 98 0.93 -5.47 -10.40
N ALA A 99 0.05 -6.13 -9.64
CA ALA A 99 -1.10 -5.46 -9.03
C ALA A 99 -0.67 -4.36 -8.05
N LEU A 100 0.33 -4.60 -7.19
CA LEU A 100 0.87 -3.59 -6.27
C LEU A 100 1.42 -2.36 -7.03
N TRP A 101 2.14 -2.57 -8.11
CA TRP A 101 2.68 -1.47 -8.91
C TRP A 101 1.57 -0.67 -9.60
N LEU A 102 0.53 -1.33 -10.09
CA LEU A 102 -0.65 -0.63 -10.63
C LEU A 102 -1.36 0.18 -9.54
N VAL A 103 -1.54 -0.39 -8.35
CA VAL A 103 -2.13 0.29 -7.18
C VAL A 103 -1.30 1.51 -6.80
N ALA A 104 0.04 1.38 -6.76
CA ALA A 104 0.97 2.49 -6.50
C ALA A 104 0.81 3.65 -7.50
N ALA A 105 0.88 3.33 -8.80
CA ALA A 105 0.77 4.32 -9.86
C ALA A 105 -0.61 5.01 -9.86
N TRP A 106 -1.67 4.23 -9.68
CA TRP A 106 -3.02 4.76 -9.60
C TRP A 106 -3.23 5.62 -8.36
N GLY A 107 -2.70 5.21 -7.21
CA GLY A 107 -2.71 5.99 -5.98
C GLY A 107 -2.00 7.34 -6.15
N ALA A 108 -0.80 7.35 -6.72
CA ALA A 108 -0.06 8.57 -7.02
C ALA A 108 -0.82 9.50 -7.99
N ASN A 109 -1.42 8.94 -9.04
CA ASN A 109 -2.30 9.67 -9.95
C ASN A 109 -3.46 10.35 -9.20
N ARG A 110 -4.16 9.61 -8.35
CA ARG A 110 -5.30 10.11 -7.58
C ARG A 110 -4.88 11.16 -6.55
N LEU A 111 -3.76 10.94 -5.87
CA LEU A 111 -3.23 11.86 -4.87
C LEU A 111 -2.89 13.21 -5.48
N VAL A 112 -2.11 13.25 -6.57
CA VAL A 112 -1.72 14.49 -7.23
C VAL A 112 -2.94 15.24 -7.77
N ARG A 113 -3.90 14.53 -8.38
CA ARG A 113 -5.15 15.14 -8.84
C ARG A 113 -6.03 15.68 -7.72
N ALA A 114 -5.97 15.09 -6.53
CA ALA A 114 -6.69 15.60 -5.37
C ALA A 114 -5.99 16.77 -4.69
N ALA A 115 -4.66 16.82 -4.75
CA ALA A 115 -3.85 17.88 -4.16
C ALA A 115 -3.79 19.16 -5.02
N THR A 116 -3.98 19.05 -6.33
CA THR A 116 -3.77 20.13 -7.29
C THR A 116 -5.08 20.59 -7.93
N VAL A 117 -5.42 21.87 -7.78
CA VAL A 117 -6.71 22.45 -8.23
C VAL A 117 -6.92 22.33 -9.76
N ARG A 118 -5.84 22.32 -10.56
CA ARG A 118 -5.89 22.27 -12.03
C ARG A 118 -5.21 21.03 -12.62
N ALA A 119 -5.09 19.95 -11.84
CA ALA A 119 -4.45 18.74 -12.35
C ALA A 119 -5.29 18.08 -13.45
N THR A 120 -4.73 18.01 -14.64
CA THR A 120 -5.28 17.25 -15.75
C THR A 120 -5.05 15.75 -15.53
N LYS A 121 -5.78 14.91 -16.29
CA LYS A 121 -5.53 13.46 -16.29
C LYS A 121 -4.08 13.10 -16.70
N TRP A 122 -3.44 13.92 -17.53
CA TRP A 122 -2.05 13.75 -17.95
C TRP A 122 -1.05 13.99 -16.81
N VAL A 123 -1.27 15.03 -16.01
CA VAL A 123 -0.45 15.31 -14.81
C VAL A 123 -0.55 14.13 -13.82
N GLY A 124 -1.75 13.58 -13.64
CA GLY A 124 -1.93 12.39 -12.81
C GLY A 124 -1.23 11.16 -13.39
N LEU A 125 -1.29 10.93 -14.69
CA LEU A 125 -0.60 9.81 -15.34
C LEU A 125 0.92 9.95 -15.18
N PHE A 126 1.47 11.14 -15.45
CA PHE A 126 2.89 11.43 -15.26
C PHE A 126 3.34 11.19 -13.82
N ALA A 127 2.55 11.64 -12.84
CA ALA A 127 2.84 11.39 -11.42
C ALA A 127 2.88 9.88 -11.08
N GLY A 128 1.97 9.09 -11.64
CA GLY A 128 1.99 7.63 -11.47
C GLY A 128 3.24 6.99 -12.07
N VAL A 129 3.62 7.37 -13.29
CA VAL A 129 4.83 6.86 -13.94
C VAL A 129 6.07 7.27 -13.17
N PHE A 130 6.19 8.54 -12.79
CA PHE A 130 7.34 9.06 -12.04
C PHE A 130 7.47 8.37 -10.66
N TYR A 131 6.35 8.07 -10.02
CA TYR A 131 6.33 7.35 -8.74
C TYR A 131 6.92 5.95 -8.87
N LEU A 132 6.65 5.25 -9.97
CA LEU A 132 7.22 3.92 -10.23
C LEU A 132 8.67 3.98 -10.74
N ALA A 133 9.01 4.97 -11.54
CA ALA A 133 10.31 5.09 -12.21
C ALA A 133 11.42 5.68 -11.32
N ASN A 134 11.22 5.78 -10.00
CA ASN A 134 12.28 6.25 -9.12
C ASN A 134 13.28 5.13 -8.78
N PRO A 135 14.55 5.45 -8.49
CA PRO A 135 15.61 4.46 -8.23
C PRO A 135 15.27 3.53 -7.06
N TYR A 136 14.61 4.03 -6.02
CA TYR A 136 14.22 3.22 -4.86
C TYR A 136 13.20 2.14 -5.23
N THR A 137 12.18 2.49 -6.00
CA THR A 137 11.19 1.53 -6.50
C THR A 137 11.83 0.46 -7.37
N ILE A 138 12.76 0.86 -8.27
CA ILE A 138 13.46 -0.07 -9.17
C ILE A 138 14.36 -1.03 -8.39
N ALA A 139 15.09 -0.51 -7.41
CA ALA A 139 16.05 -1.30 -6.64
C ALA A 139 15.38 -2.22 -5.61
N ALA A 140 14.31 -1.77 -4.94
CA ALA A 140 13.75 -2.43 -3.76
C ALA A 140 12.26 -2.80 -3.89
N GLY A 141 11.59 -2.37 -4.95
CA GLY A 141 10.15 -2.56 -5.13
C GLY A 141 9.69 -4.01 -5.36
N ASN A 142 10.63 -4.95 -5.49
CA ASN A 142 10.32 -6.38 -5.56
C ASN A 142 10.25 -7.05 -4.18
N THR A 143 10.76 -6.39 -3.12
CA THR A 143 10.66 -6.88 -1.75
C THR A 143 9.30 -6.53 -1.19
N LEU A 144 8.54 -7.52 -0.73
CA LEU A 144 7.15 -7.32 -0.24
C LEU A 144 7.08 -6.29 0.91
N ALA A 145 8.07 -6.29 1.80
CA ALA A 145 8.18 -5.33 2.91
C ALA A 145 8.29 -3.86 2.45
N ILE A 146 8.65 -3.63 1.20
CA ILE A 146 8.79 -2.31 0.57
C ILE A 146 7.68 -2.07 -0.43
N ALA A 147 7.38 -3.05 -1.28
CA ALA A 147 6.36 -2.95 -2.33
C ALA A 147 4.98 -2.63 -1.76
N LEU A 148 4.61 -3.28 -0.65
CA LEU A 148 3.30 -3.08 -0.02
C LEU A 148 3.14 -1.68 0.58
N PRO A 149 4.07 -1.16 1.44
CA PRO A 149 4.04 0.23 1.89
C PRO A 149 4.10 1.23 0.73
N MET A 150 4.93 0.99 -0.27
CA MET A 150 5.02 1.84 -1.44
C MET A 150 3.69 1.90 -2.21
N ALA A 151 3.02 0.77 -2.40
CA ALA A 151 1.74 0.73 -3.10
C ALA A 151 0.64 1.50 -2.34
N LEU A 152 0.64 1.45 -1.02
CA LEU A 152 -0.41 2.00 -0.16
C LEU A 152 -0.15 3.43 0.33
N LEU A 153 1.11 3.90 0.34
CA LEU A 153 1.46 5.27 0.76
C LEU A 153 0.65 6.36 0.04
N PRO A 154 0.52 6.37 -1.29
CA PRO A 154 -0.28 7.39 -1.96
C PRO A 154 -1.76 7.37 -1.53
N TRP A 155 -2.31 6.20 -1.24
CA TRP A 155 -3.70 6.04 -0.78
C TRP A 155 -3.87 6.51 0.66
N MET A 156 -2.90 6.22 1.53
CA MET A 156 -2.87 6.73 2.90
C MET A 156 -2.84 8.26 2.90
N LEU A 157 -1.95 8.88 2.11
CA LEU A 157 -1.87 10.32 1.98
C LEU A 157 -3.12 10.92 1.34
N LEU A 158 -3.73 10.25 0.36
CA LEU A 158 -5.00 10.67 -0.24
C LEU A 158 -6.13 10.66 0.79
N ALA A 159 -6.23 9.60 1.60
CA ALA A 159 -7.23 9.51 2.67
C ALA A 159 -7.04 10.63 3.69
N TYR A 160 -5.80 10.91 4.07
CA TYR A 160 -5.47 12.02 4.97
C TYR A 160 -5.88 13.38 4.38
N LEU A 161 -5.51 13.64 3.12
CA LEU A 161 -5.87 14.86 2.40
C LEU A 161 -7.39 15.04 2.31
N ARG A 162 -8.13 13.97 1.99
CA ARG A 162 -9.60 13.99 1.96
C ARG A 162 -10.19 14.20 3.36
N GLY A 163 -9.60 13.63 4.38
CA GLY A 163 -9.96 13.88 5.78
C GLY A 163 -9.83 15.36 6.13
N LEU A 164 -8.74 16.02 5.75
CA LEU A 164 -8.55 17.45 5.96
C LEU A 164 -9.58 18.33 5.21
N GLN A 165 -10.00 17.88 4.00
CA GLN A 165 -11.08 18.55 3.25
C GLN A 165 -12.46 18.35 3.89
N GLN A 166 -12.66 17.23 4.59
CA GLN A 166 -13.93 16.82 5.21
C GLN A 166 -13.73 16.43 6.68
N PRO A 167 -13.41 17.38 7.59
CA PRO A 167 -13.01 17.07 8.98
C PRO A 167 -14.09 16.36 9.80
N ARG A 168 -15.37 16.47 9.39
CA ARG A 168 -16.48 15.76 10.05
C ARG A 168 -16.57 14.29 9.68
N SER A 169 -15.99 13.88 8.56
CA SER A 169 -16.02 12.50 8.08
C SER A 169 -15.19 11.59 9.00
N TRP A 170 -15.66 10.36 9.20
CA TRP A 170 -14.92 9.26 9.81
C TRP A 170 -14.37 8.27 8.78
N ALA A 171 -14.97 8.23 7.59
CA ALA A 171 -14.58 7.30 6.53
C ALA A 171 -13.13 7.50 6.07
N TRP A 172 -12.69 8.75 5.92
CA TRP A 172 -11.32 9.04 5.49
C TRP A 172 -10.26 8.71 6.55
N PRO A 173 -10.43 9.08 7.84
CA PRO A 173 -9.56 8.58 8.91
C PRO A 173 -9.54 7.05 9.01
N ALA A 174 -10.67 6.37 8.83
CA ALA A 174 -10.71 4.92 8.80
C ALA A 174 -9.92 4.34 7.62
N ALA A 175 -10.08 4.91 6.41
CA ALA A 175 -9.30 4.52 5.23
C ALA A 175 -7.79 4.74 5.44
N PHE A 176 -7.40 5.82 6.13
CA PHE A 176 -6.02 6.08 6.54
C PHE A 176 -5.49 4.97 7.45
N GLY A 177 -6.22 4.64 8.52
CA GLY A 177 -5.84 3.59 9.46
C GLY A 177 -5.78 2.21 8.81
N LEU A 178 -6.72 1.88 7.92
CA LEU A 178 -6.71 0.61 7.15
C LEU A 178 -5.51 0.52 6.20
N ALA A 179 -5.15 1.60 5.52
CA ALA A 179 -3.95 1.65 4.69
C ALA A 179 -2.69 1.43 5.53
N PHE A 180 -2.60 2.08 6.70
CA PHE A 180 -1.50 1.88 7.65
C PHE A 180 -1.43 0.42 8.12
N PHE A 181 -2.56 -0.16 8.54
CA PHE A 181 -2.64 -1.55 8.97
C PHE A 181 -2.17 -2.52 7.85
N ALA A 182 -2.66 -2.33 6.63
CA ALA A 182 -2.28 -3.18 5.51
C ALA A 182 -0.78 -3.09 5.16
N MET A 183 -0.12 -1.96 5.44
CA MET A 183 1.33 -1.80 5.27
C MET A 183 2.15 -2.47 6.37
N SER A 184 1.60 -2.65 7.57
CA SER A 184 2.38 -2.97 8.78
C SER A 184 2.76 -4.45 8.92
N GLY A 185 2.22 -5.34 8.07
CA GLY A 185 2.30 -6.79 8.27
C GLY A 185 3.69 -7.42 8.11
N MET A 186 4.65 -6.78 7.45
CA MET A 186 5.94 -7.44 7.11
C MET A 186 7.12 -7.00 7.97
N ASN A 187 7.15 -5.78 8.49
CA ASN A 187 8.28 -5.21 9.22
C ASN A 187 7.83 -4.34 10.39
N VAL A 188 6.92 -4.87 11.18
CA VAL A 188 6.52 -4.29 12.47
C VAL A 188 6.36 -2.78 12.43
N ALA A 189 5.57 -2.31 11.48
CA ALA A 189 5.26 -0.88 11.40
C ALA A 189 6.47 0.08 11.21
N VAL A 190 7.72 -0.39 11.12
CA VAL A 190 8.88 0.51 10.97
C VAL A 190 8.75 1.37 9.72
N VAL A 191 8.56 0.76 8.55
CA VAL A 191 8.36 1.52 7.30
C VAL A 191 7.08 2.37 7.35
N PRO A 192 5.91 1.83 7.75
CA PRO A 192 4.70 2.63 7.93
C PRO A 192 4.86 3.78 8.94
N ILE A 193 5.58 3.59 10.06
CA ILE A 193 5.83 4.67 11.02
C ILE A 193 6.63 5.82 10.38
N TYR A 194 7.71 5.51 9.64
CA TYR A 194 8.42 6.53 8.89
C TYR A 194 7.53 7.25 7.88
N GLN A 195 6.61 6.54 7.25
CA GLN A 195 5.67 7.12 6.30
C GLN A 195 4.63 8.02 6.99
N LEU A 196 4.25 7.75 8.25
CA LEU A 196 3.42 8.67 9.03
C LEU A 196 4.06 10.05 9.18
N LEU A 197 5.38 10.13 9.28
CA LEU A 197 6.10 11.41 9.36
C LEU A 197 5.89 12.26 8.11
N MET A 198 5.60 11.66 6.96
CA MET A 198 5.27 12.39 5.72
C MET A 198 3.96 13.18 5.84
N ALA A 199 3.06 12.81 6.74
CA ALA A 199 1.83 13.57 7.00
C ALA A 199 2.12 14.96 7.59
N ILE A 200 3.23 15.15 8.30
CA ILE A 200 3.60 16.42 8.94
C ILE A 200 3.85 17.53 7.90
N PRO A 201 4.79 17.40 6.94
CA PRO A 201 5.00 18.43 5.93
C PRO A 201 3.75 18.65 5.06
N VAL A 202 3.00 17.58 4.76
CA VAL A 202 1.73 17.70 4.02
C VAL A 202 0.76 18.62 4.76
N VAL A 203 0.58 18.47 6.08
CA VAL A 203 -0.26 19.38 6.89
C VAL A 203 0.22 20.81 6.83
N LEU A 204 1.51 21.03 7.03
CA LEU A 204 2.08 22.38 7.07
C LEU A 204 1.88 23.14 5.75
N VAL A 205 2.08 22.43 4.62
CA VAL A 205 1.88 22.99 3.28
C VAL A 205 0.38 23.23 3.01
N LEU A 206 -0.46 22.23 3.23
CA LEU A 206 -1.89 22.31 2.91
C LEU A 206 -2.64 23.27 3.84
N ARG A 207 -2.22 23.38 5.10
CA ARG A 207 -2.79 24.37 6.02
C ARG A 207 -2.68 25.78 5.48
N ARG A 208 -1.50 26.15 4.94
CA ARG A 208 -1.29 27.46 4.31
C ARG A 208 -2.12 27.61 3.05
N ALA A 209 -2.04 26.61 2.16
CA ALA A 209 -2.71 26.64 0.86
C ALA A 209 -4.25 26.66 0.94
N TRP A 210 -4.83 26.02 1.97
CA TRP A 210 -6.29 25.86 2.13
C TRP A 210 -6.87 26.63 3.32
N SER A 211 -6.07 27.44 4.01
CA SER A 211 -6.49 28.22 5.18
C SER A 211 -7.19 27.38 6.25
N LEU A 212 -6.69 26.16 6.49
CA LEU A 212 -7.32 25.23 7.42
C LEU A 212 -7.19 25.71 8.88
N ARG A 213 -8.28 25.57 9.66
CA ARG A 213 -8.26 25.82 11.09
C ARG A 213 -7.51 24.72 11.84
N TRP A 214 -6.70 25.06 12.83
CA TRP A 214 -5.97 24.07 13.64
C TRP A 214 -6.89 23.06 14.34
N SER A 215 -8.08 23.47 14.77
CA SER A 215 -9.07 22.56 15.35
C SER A 215 -9.53 21.47 14.39
N ALA A 216 -9.71 21.81 13.10
CA ALA A 216 -10.04 20.83 12.06
C ALA A 216 -8.88 19.85 11.81
N VAL A 217 -7.65 20.36 11.75
CA VAL A 217 -6.44 19.52 11.61
C VAL A 217 -6.31 18.59 12.80
N ALA A 218 -6.41 19.11 14.04
CA ALA A 218 -6.31 18.31 15.25
C ALA A 218 -7.38 17.21 15.32
N SER A 219 -8.62 17.52 14.92
CA SER A 219 -9.70 16.54 14.85
C SER A 219 -9.38 15.40 13.87
N VAL A 220 -8.86 15.69 12.67
CA VAL A 220 -8.50 14.67 11.69
C VAL A 220 -7.32 13.83 12.17
N VAL A 221 -6.27 14.47 12.72
CA VAL A 221 -5.10 13.77 13.28
C VAL A 221 -5.51 12.85 14.42
N ALA A 222 -6.36 13.31 15.33
CA ALA A 222 -6.84 12.50 16.45
C ALA A 222 -7.64 11.27 15.95
N LYS A 223 -8.52 11.44 14.96
CA LYS A 223 -9.27 10.34 14.36
C LYS A 223 -8.35 9.34 13.65
N CYS A 224 -7.39 9.82 12.84
CA CYS A 224 -6.40 8.96 12.20
C CYS A 224 -5.57 8.20 13.24
N GLY A 225 -5.11 8.89 14.29
CA GLY A 225 -4.38 8.29 15.40
C GLY A 225 -5.19 7.21 16.12
N ALA A 226 -6.47 7.45 16.38
CA ALA A 226 -7.36 6.48 17.01
C ALA A 226 -7.48 5.19 16.16
N PHE A 227 -7.65 5.31 14.83
CA PHE A 227 -7.68 4.13 13.96
C PHE A 227 -6.32 3.42 13.88
N VAL A 228 -5.22 4.17 13.76
CA VAL A 228 -3.86 3.59 13.73
C VAL A 228 -3.58 2.84 15.02
N LEU A 229 -3.86 3.44 16.18
CA LEU A 229 -3.67 2.79 17.48
C LEU A 229 -4.58 1.57 17.64
N GLY A 230 -5.88 1.72 17.37
CA GLY A 230 -6.84 0.63 17.49
C GLY A 230 -6.48 -0.58 16.63
N LEU A 231 -6.11 -0.33 15.36
CA LEU A 231 -5.68 -1.38 14.44
C LEU A 231 -4.28 -1.93 14.73
N SER A 232 -3.48 -1.27 15.56
CA SER A 232 -2.16 -1.72 15.99
C SER A 232 -2.17 -2.52 17.29
N LEU A 233 -3.31 -2.63 17.99
CA LEU A 233 -3.39 -3.32 19.28
C LEU A 233 -2.96 -4.79 19.21
N TYR A 234 -3.10 -5.44 18.05
CA TYR A 234 -2.73 -6.84 17.87
C TYR A 234 -1.24 -7.13 18.13
N TRP A 235 -0.38 -6.11 17.95
CA TRP A 235 1.05 -6.23 18.26
C TRP A 235 1.49 -5.38 19.45
N LEU A 236 0.85 -4.25 19.70
CA LEU A 236 1.15 -3.38 20.84
C LEU A 236 0.89 -4.11 22.16
N VAL A 237 -0.31 -4.69 22.33
CA VAL A 237 -0.66 -5.35 23.58
C VAL A 237 0.27 -6.53 23.92
N PRO A 238 0.54 -7.48 23.00
CA PRO A 238 1.51 -8.54 23.27
C PRO A 238 2.93 -8.04 23.55
N SER A 239 3.35 -6.95 22.87
CA SER A 239 4.69 -6.38 23.06
C SER A 239 4.87 -5.80 24.46
N PHE A 240 3.87 -5.13 25.00
CA PHE A 240 3.91 -4.62 26.38
C PHE A 240 3.80 -5.74 27.40
N ALA A 241 2.95 -6.73 27.16
CA ALA A 241 2.80 -7.88 28.07
C ALA A 241 4.07 -8.75 28.15
N ALA A 242 4.89 -8.76 27.11
CA ALA A 242 6.14 -9.53 27.09
C ALA A 242 7.33 -8.84 27.81
N GLN A 243 7.18 -7.57 28.21
CA GLN A 243 8.24 -6.78 28.89
C GLN A 243 8.08 -6.72 30.40
N GLY A 244 6.95 -7.17 30.93
CA GLY A 244 6.65 -7.28 32.37
C GLY A 244 6.83 -8.70 32.88
#